data_ee8187b4eae09dc3f61caf402431ef8c
#
_entry.id   ee8187b4eae09dc3f61caf402431ef8c
#
_cell.length_a   1.000
_cell.length_b   1.000
_cell.length_c   1.000
_cell.angle_alpha   90.00
_cell.angle_beta   90.00
_cell.angle_gamma   90.00
#
_symmetry.space_group_name_H-M   'P 1'
#
loop_
_entity.id
_entity.type
_entity.pdbx_description
1 polymer ?
#
loop_
_entity_poly.entity_id
_entity_poly.type
_entity_poly.pdbx_seq_one_letter_code
_entity_poly.pdbx_strand_id
1 'polypeptide(L)'
;HLCDRRQRQMCIRDRAKNIGCSWRISSDIRPEWGSVKYIIDKNLYLSAYAGDGHYNDMDMLEIGRGLKPEEEEVHFGMWCIMSSPLLIGCDLTTIPEASLKLLKNKELIALNQDPLGLQAYVVQHENKGYVLVKDIEQERGKVRAVALYNPSDSICDFSVPMSVLEMGGKVKMRDLVKQKDLKAVQGTLNRQLPAHSVLILRMEAEQRLEPVRYEAEWAYLPCFNDLGLRPKTILYAPMKEASGGMKVSYLGGRAENYAEWNKVYSEKGGMYEMTIQYVPHADRKLEIRVNNEKSILLKDLAGTDGQQLASVTVQVRLKPGNNVVRMGSPYCWAPDIDCFTLKKIE
;
A
#
# COMPACT_ATOMS: atom_id res chain seq x y z
N HIS A 1 -0.53 -23.79 -29.22
CA HIS A 1 -0.89 -23.37 -27.87
C HIS A 1 -0.06 -22.14 -27.43
N LEU A 2 -0.40 -20.98 -27.97
CA LEU A 2 0.04 -19.69 -27.45
C LEU A 2 -0.84 -19.39 -26.22
N CYS A 3 -0.51 -19.97 -25.07
CA CYS A 3 -0.91 -19.37 -23.80
C CYS A 3 -0.16 -18.05 -23.71
N ASP A 4 -0.87 -16.96 -23.94
CA ASP A 4 -0.34 -15.61 -23.85
C ASP A 4 0.38 -15.45 -22.51
N ARG A 5 1.65 -15.02 -22.53
CA ARG A 5 2.44 -14.70 -21.32
C ARG A 5 1.68 -13.79 -20.36
N ARG A 6 0.80 -12.94 -20.88
CA ARG A 6 -0.07 -12.03 -20.12
C ARG A 6 -1.15 -12.76 -19.30
N GLN A 7 -1.73 -13.86 -19.80
CA GLN A 7 -2.65 -14.69 -19.03
C GLN A 7 -1.96 -15.42 -17.88
N ARG A 8 -0.67 -15.76 -18.00
CA ARG A 8 0.10 -16.38 -16.93
C ARG A 8 0.32 -15.42 -15.75
N GLN A 9 0.55 -14.12 -15.99
CA GLN A 9 0.74 -13.14 -14.92
C GLN A 9 -0.53 -12.91 -14.08
N MET A 10 -1.71 -12.99 -14.69
CA MET A 10 -2.99 -12.80 -13.97
C MET A 10 -3.38 -13.99 -13.09
N CYS A 11 -3.00 -15.22 -13.48
CA CYS A 11 -3.24 -16.43 -12.69
C CYS A 11 -2.18 -16.67 -11.61
N ILE A 12 -1.06 -15.94 -11.65
CA ILE A 12 0.09 -16.18 -10.76
C ILE A 12 -0.21 -15.66 -9.36
N ARG A 13 -0.78 -14.48 -9.18
CA ARG A 13 -1.00 -13.87 -7.87
C ARG A 13 -1.92 -14.69 -6.96
N ASP A 14 -3.07 -15.17 -7.48
CA ASP A 14 -4.04 -15.93 -6.70
C ASP A 14 -3.57 -17.36 -6.37
N ARG A 15 -2.69 -17.91 -7.20
CA ARG A 15 -2.22 -19.29 -7.08
C ARG A 15 -0.78 -19.38 -6.62
N ALA A 16 0.02 -18.32 -6.79
CA ALA A 16 1.42 -18.30 -6.49
C ALA A 16 1.72 -18.48 -5.00
N LYS A 17 0.88 -17.97 -4.11
CA LYS A 17 0.99 -18.21 -2.67
C LYS A 17 1.08 -19.68 -2.27
N ASN A 18 0.52 -20.58 -3.10
CA ASN A 18 0.53 -22.01 -2.82
C ASN A 18 1.74 -22.74 -3.43
N ILE A 19 2.53 -22.10 -4.29
CA ILE A 19 3.58 -22.74 -5.10
C ILE A 19 4.91 -21.98 -5.12
N GLY A 20 4.96 -20.73 -4.66
CA GLY A 20 6.15 -19.90 -4.68
C GLY A 20 6.15 -18.83 -3.60
N CYS A 21 7.35 -18.39 -3.21
CA CYS A 21 7.55 -17.33 -2.22
C CYS A 21 7.64 -15.92 -2.84
N SER A 22 7.78 -15.82 -4.18
CA SER A 22 7.79 -14.53 -4.87
C SER A 22 7.26 -14.65 -6.31
N TRP A 23 6.81 -13.54 -6.87
CA TRP A 23 6.33 -13.46 -8.26
C TRP A 23 6.57 -12.07 -8.84
N ARG A 24 6.98 -12.04 -10.09
CA ARG A 24 7.17 -10.81 -10.86
C ARG A 24 5.84 -10.07 -11.06
N ILE A 25 5.86 -8.77 -10.79
CA ILE A 25 4.67 -7.90 -10.88
C ILE A 25 4.60 -7.07 -12.16
N SER A 26 5.69 -7.01 -12.92
CA SER A 26 5.84 -6.17 -14.11
C SER A 26 6.64 -6.87 -15.21
N SER A 27 6.75 -6.23 -16.38
CA SER A 27 7.75 -6.55 -17.40
C SER A 27 9.17 -6.27 -16.89
N ASP A 28 10.17 -6.71 -17.65
CA ASP A 28 11.59 -6.57 -17.31
C ASP A 28 11.99 -5.11 -17.09
N ILE A 29 12.83 -4.90 -16.06
CA ILE A 29 13.38 -3.58 -15.74
C ILE A 29 14.45 -3.17 -16.75
N ARG A 30 14.63 -1.84 -16.88
CA ARG A 30 15.70 -1.22 -17.66
C ARG A 30 16.43 -0.19 -16.80
N PRO A 31 17.74 0.10 -17.07
CA PRO A 31 18.53 1.07 -16.32
C PRO A 31 18.16 2.53 -16.68
N GLU A 32 16.90 2.88 -16.57
CA GLU A 32 16.35 4.21 -16.85
C GLU A 32 15.24 4.56 -15.85
N TRP A 33 15.16 5.83 -15.47
CA TRP A 33 14.21 6.31 -14.47
C TRP A 33 12.75 5.91 -14.77
N GLY A 34 12.32 6.07 -16.03
CA GLY A 34 10.96 5.73 -16.43
C GLY A 34 10.59 4.28 -16.16
N SER A 35 11.54 3.35 -16.30
CA SER A 35 11.34 1.93 -16.01
C SER A 35 11.27 1.66 -14.50
N VAL A 36 12.18 2.23 -13.72
CA VAL A 36 12.18 2.13 -12.24
C VAL A 36 10.88 2.68 -11.67
N LYS A 37 10.50 3.89 -12.08
CA LYS A 37 9.25 4.53 -11.67
C LYS A 37 8.03 3.69 -12.02
N TYR A 38 7.94 3.17 -13.25
CA TYR A 38 6.82 2.33 -13.69
C TYR A 38 6.64 1.09 -12.81
N ILE A 39 7.73 0.43 -12.42
CA ILE A 39 7.68 -0.75 -11.55
C ILE A 39 7.26 -0.38 -10.14
N ILE A 40 7.76 0.73 -9.60
CA ILE A 40 7.32 1.25 -8.30
C ILE A 40 5.81 1.54 -8.34
N ASP A 41 5.34 2.29 -9.35
CA ASP A 41 3.92 2.63 -9.51
C ASP A 41 3.02 1.38 -9.55
N LYS A 42 3.49 0.28 -10.18
CA LYS A 42 2.79 -1.01 -10.19
C LYS A 42 2.70 -1.66 -8.81
N ASN A 43 3.69 -1.44 -7.94
CA ASN A 43 3.76 -2.08 -6.63
C ASN A 43 3.08 -1.28 -5.49
N LEU A 44 2.82 0.02 -5.68
CA LEU A 44 2.30 0.92 -4.64
C LEU A 44 1.05 0.37 -3.92
N TYR A 45 0.18 -0.32 -4.65
CA TYR A 45 -1.11 -0.83 -4.16
C TYR A 45 -1.19 -2.35 -4.08
N LEU A 46 -0.04 -3.04 -4.01
CA LEU A 46 0.01 -4.51 -3.96
C LEU A 46 0.37 -5.07 -2.58
N SER A 47 0.40 -4.24 -1.54
CA SER A 47 0.78 -4.66 -0.17
C SER A 47 -0.08 -5.79 0.38
N ALA A 48 -1.38 -5.84 0.05
CA ALA A 48 -2.29 -6.90 0.48
C ALA A 48 -1.96 -8.30 -0.08
N TYR A 49 -1.10 -8.36 -1.11
CA TYR A 49 -0.68 -9.62 -1.74
C TYR A 49 0.67 -10.12 -1.23
N ALA A 50 1.40 -9.30 -0.47
CA ALA A 50 2.69 -9.61 0.15
C ALA A 50 2.53 -9.94 1.65
N GLY A 51 3.56 -10.50 2.26
CA GLY A 51 3.59 -10.91 3.66
C GLY A 51 3.50 -12.42 3.83
N ASP A 52 3.70 -12.89 5.06
CA ASP A 52 3.69 -14.32 5.40
C ASP A 52 4.67 -15.16 4.55
N GLY A 53 5.86 -14.61 4.28
CA GLY A 53 6.88 -15.26 3.44
C GLY A 53 6.66 -15.14 1.93
N HIS A 54 5.75 -14.27 1.50
CA HIS A 54 5.45 -14.03 0.09
C HIS A 54 5.77 -12.59 -0.31
N TYR A 55 6.40 -12.41 -1.47
CA TYR A 55 6.95 -11.12 -1.89
C TYR A 55 6.56 -10.76 -3.31
N ASN A 56 6.20 -9.50 -3.51
CA ASN A 56 6.06 -8.90 -4.83
C ASN A 56 7.47 -8.61 -5.40
N ASP A 57 7.82 -9.27 -6.49
CA ASP A 57 9.13 -9.14 -7.12
C ASP A 57 9.11 -7.99 -8.14
N MET A 58 9.86 -6.94 -7.81
CA MET A 58 10.03 -5.72 -8.61
C MET A 58 11.16 -5.83 -9.64
N ASP A 59 11.71 -7.04 -9.85
CA ASP A 59 12.86 -7.33 -10.70
C ASP A 59 14.23 -6.97 -10.05
N MET A 60 15.29 -7.23 -10.77
CA MET A 60 16.66 -7.00 -10.31
C MET A 60 16.99 -5.52 -10.11
N LEU A 61 18.12 -5.28 -9.45
CA LEU A 61 18.64 -3.94 -9.19
C LEU A 61 19.52 -3.46 -10.35
N GLU A 62 19.15 -2.32 -10.94
CA GLU A 62 19.89 -1.63 -11.99
C GLU A 62 20.89 -0.59 -11.45
N ILE A 63 21.37 -0.79 -10.23
CA ILE A 63 22.33 0.08 -9.53
C ILE A 63 23.71 -0.02 -10.19
N GLY A 64 24.32 1.14 -10.47
CA GLY A 64 25.63 1.22 -11.17
C GLY A 64 25.54 1.05 -12.69
N ARG A 65 24.34 1.13 -13.27
CA ARG A 65 24.08 0.94 -14.71
C ARG A 65 23.62 2.20 -15.45
N GLY A 66 23.87 3.39 -14.89
CA GLY A 66 23.64 4.67 -15.58
C GLY A 66 22.47 5.49 -15.07
N LEU A 67 21.78 5.06 -14.02
CA LEU A 67 20.86 5.90 -13.27
C LEU A 67 21.63 7.04 -12.57
N LYS A 68 20.98 8.17 -12.31
CA LYS A 68 21.55 9.22 -11.48
C LYS A 68 21.66 8.75 -10.02
N PRO A 69 22.57 9.32 -9.22
CA PRO A 69 22.74 8.90 -7.81
C PRO A 69 21.46 8.95 -7.00
N GLU A 70 20.65 10.00 -7.15
CA GLU A 70 19.36 10.14 -6.47
C GLU A 70 18.32 9.09 -6.95
N GLU A 71 18.35 8.74 -8.23
CA GLU A 71 17.48 7.69 -8.81
C GLU A 71 17.90 6.29 -8.33
N GLU A 72 19.21 6.05 -8.13
CA GLU A 72 19.72 4.83 -7.49
C GLU A 72 19.28 4.73 -6.03
N GLU A 73 19.32 5.85 -5.27
CA GLU A 73 18.81 5.90 -3.89
C GLU A 73 17.31 5.55 -3.84
N VAL A 74 16.51 6.09 -4.78
CA VAL A 74 15.09 5.72 -4.91
C VAL A 74 14.95 4.24 -5.24
N HIS A 75 15.65 3.76 -6.26
CA HIS A 75 15.55 2.38 -6.70
C HIS A 75 15.84 1.42 -5.56
N PHE A 76 17.00 1.53 -4.91
CA PHE A 76 17.38 0.64 -3.82
C PHE A 76 16.48 0.81 -2.59
N GLY A 77 16.20 2.04 -2.17
CA GLY A 77 15.37 2.36 -1.03
C GLY A 77 13.93 1.82 -1.16
N MET A 78 13.32 1.99 -2.34
CA MET A 78 11.97 1.49 -2.59
C MET A 78 11.92 -0.04 -2.66
N TRP A 79 12.91 -0.73 -3.27
CA TRP A 79 13.01 -2.19 -3.18
C TRP A 79 13.11 -2.66 -1.73
N CYS A 80 13.88 -1.96 -0.91
CA CYS A 80 14.04 -2.30 0.49
C CYS A 80 12.76 -2.12 1.31
N ILE A 81 12.07 -0.99 1.19
CA ILE A 81 10.85 -0.75 1.98
C ILE A 81 9.67 -1.58 1.48
N MET A 82 9.64 -1.93 0.21
CA MET A 82 8.64 -2.81 -0.40
C MET A 82 8.93 -4.31 -0.13
N SER A 83 10.05 -4.65 0.52
CA SER A 83 10.48 -6.04 0.76
C SER A 83 10.57 -6.87 -0.53
N SER A 84 10.94 -6.24 -1.64
CA SER A 84 11.21 -6.93 -2.91
C SER A 84 12.52 -7.70 -2.84
N PRO A 85 12.65 -8.84 -3.54
CA PRO A 85 13.93 -9.53 -3.65
C PRO A 85 15.06 -8.60 -4.15
N LEU A 86 16.23 -8.67 -3.50
CA LEU A 86 17.39 -7.86 -3.87
C LEU A 86 18.34 -8.71 -4.73
N LEU A 87 18.17 -8.64 -6.04
CA LEU A 87 18.99 -9.35 -7.03
C LEU A 87 19.87 -8.35 -7.78
N ILE A 88 21.19 -8.45 -7.66
CA ILE A 88 22.14 -7.53 -8.31
C ILE A 88 22.18 -7.82 -9.81
N GLY A 89 21.91 -6.79 -10.63
CA GLY A 89 21.91 -6.87 -12.09
C GLY A 89 23.14 -6.22 -12.75
N CYS A 90 24.11 -5.71 -11.98
CA CYS A 90 25.31 -5.05 -12.51
C CYS A 90 26.56 -5.93 -12.42
N ASP A 91 27.58 -5.54 -13.18
CA ASP A 91 28.94 -6.10 -13.07
C ASP A 91 29.66 -5.48 -11.85
N LEU A 92 29.88 -6.30 -10.82
CA LEU A 92 30.52 -5.87 -9.57
C LEU A 92 32.03 -5.52 -9.75
N THR A 93 32.65 -5.89 -10.88
CA THR A 93 34.06 -5.58 -11.14
C THR A 93 34.24 -4.15 -11.67
N THR A 94 33.20 -3.56 -12.23
CA THR A 94 33.23 -2.24 -12.86
C THR A 94 32.25 -1.23 -12.24
N ILE A 95 31.53 -1.62 -11.21
CA ILE A 95 30.52 -0.77 -10.55
C ILE A 95 31.17 0.49 -9.95
N PRO A 96 30.57 1.68 -10.10
CA PRO A 96 31.02 2.88 -9.42
C PRO A 96 31.05 2.72 -7.89
N GLU A 97 32.05 3.29 -7.23
CA GLU A 97 32.24 3.15 -5.77
C GLU A 97 31.03 3.67 -4.97
N ALA A 98 30.41 4.77 -5.42
CA ALA A 98 29.21 5.32 -4.78
C ALA A 98 28.03 4.33 -4.84
N SER A 99 27.78 3.70 -5.99
CA SER A 99 26.75 2.68 -6.20
C SER A 99 27.04 1.42 -5.37
N LEU A 100 28.29 0.99 -5.31
CA LEU A 100 28.70 -0.13 -4.45
C LEU A 100 28.49 0.18 -2.97
N LYS A 101 28.77 1.41 -2.53
CA LYS A 101 28.52 1.88 -1.15
C LYS A 101 27.03 1.85 -0.84
N LEU A 102 26.17 2.27 -1.77
CA LEU A 102 24.71 2.21 -1.62
C LEU A 102 24.25 0.74 -1.46
N LEU A 103 24.68 -0.17 -2.33
CA LEU A 103 24.35 -1.60 -2.24
C LEU A 103 24.82 -2.25 -0.92
N LYS A 104 25.87 -1.72 -0.29
CA LYS A 104 26.38 -2.17 1.03
C LYS A 104 25.71 -1.47 2.22
N ASN A 105 24.69 -0.66 2.02
CA ASN A 105 23.99 0.03 3.10
C ASN A 105 23.26 -0.97 4.00
N LYS A 106 23.84 -1.26 5.16
CA LYS A 106 23.35 -2.27 6.09
C LYS A 106 21.96 -1.94 6.66
N GLU A 107 21.61 -0.67 6.79
CA GLU A 107 20.32 -0.24 7.34
C GLU A 107 19.18 -0.45 6.34
N LEU A 108 19.40 -0.17 5.05
CA LEU A 108 18.46 -0.49 4.00
C LEU A 108 18.32 -2.00 3.79
N ILE A 109 19.42 -2.75 3.84
CA ILE A 109 19.37 -4.21 3.78
C ILE A 109 18.59 -4.77 4.98
N ALA A 110 18.83 -4.28 6.20
CA ALA A 110 18.09 -4.70 7.39
C ALA A 110 16.59 -4.38 7.27
N LEU A 111 16.23 -3.23 6.67
CA LEU A 111 14.83 -2.89 6.38
C LEU A 111 14.19 -3.90 5.41
N ASN A 112 14.90 -4.34 4.38
CA ASN A 112 14.43 -5.35 3.44
C ASN A 112 14.27 -6.73 4.11
N GLN A 113 15.22 -7.09 4.98
CA GLN A 113 15.31 -8.37 5.68
C GLN A 113 14.57 -8.39 7.02
N ASP A 114 13.69 -7.40 7.27
CA ASP A 114 12.91 -7.36 8.50
C ASP A 114 12.06 -8.63 8.65
N PRO A 115 12.08 -9.29 9.83
CA PRO A 115 11.44 -10.60 10.02
C PRO A 115 9.94 -10.62 9.83
N LEU A 116 9.26 -9.47 9.89
CA LEU A 116 7.83 -9.39 9.59
C LEU A 116 7.52 -9.59 8.10
N GLY A 117 8.51 -9.39 7.21
CA GLY A 117 8.35 -9.57 5.77
C GLY A 117 7.26 -8.72 5.13
N LEU A 118 6.84 -7.61 5.77
CA LEU A 118 5.74 -6.78 5.30
C LEU A 118 6.18 -5.83 4.18
N GLN A 119 5.33 -5.66 3.20
CA GLN A 119 5.46 -4.58 2.21
C GLN A 119 4.85 -3.29 2.76
N ALA A 120 5.49 -2.14 2.49
CA ALA A 120 4.92 -0.84 2.79
C ALA A 120 3.68 -0.55 1.93
N TYR A 121 2.73 0.18 2.50
CA TYR A 121 1.51 0.62 1.84
C TYR A 121 1.38 2.14 1.87
N VAL A 122 0.68 2.71 0.88
CA VAL A 122 0.47 4.15 0.75
C VAL A 122 -0.54 4.60 1.79
N VAL A 123 -0.20 5.61 2.59
CA VAL A 123 -1.09 6.23 3.60
C VAL A 123 -1.48 7.66 3.24
N GLN A 124 -0.75 8.29 2.33
CA GLN A 124 -1.04 9.63 1.85
C GLN A 124 -0.48 9.79 0.44
N HIS A 125 -1.27 10.38 -0.45
CA HIS A 125 -0.87 10.75 -1.81
C HIS A 125 -1.36 12.17 -2.09
N GLU A 126 -0.44 13.13 -2.01
CA GLU A 126 -0.72 14.55 -2.24
C GLU A 126 0.41 15.17 -3.07
N ASN A 127 0.09 16.19 -3.85
CA ASN A 127 1.07 16.99 -4.60
C ASN A 127 2.08 16.16 -5.43
N LYS A 128 1.63 15.04 -6.03
CA LYS A 128 2.43 14.09 -6.81
C LYS A 128 3.42 13.24 -5.99
N GLY A 129 3.46 13.37 -4.67
CA GLY A 129 4.29 12.58 -3.77
C GLY A 129 3.49 11.50 -3.04
N TYR A 130 4.19 10.47 -2.57
CA TYR A 130 3.61 9.35 -1.84
C TYR A 130 4.25 9.22 -0.46
N VAL A 131 3.44 8.96 0.54
CA VAL A 131 3.88 8.57 1.88
C VAL A 131 3.52 7.10 2.07
N LEU A 132 4.55 6.27 2.27
CA LEU A 132 4.38 4.84 2.49
C LEU A 132 4.84 4.49 3.90
N VAL A 133 4.23 3.45 4.47
CA VAL A 133 4.56 3.00 5.81
C VAL A 133 4.45 1.48 5.93
N LYS A 134 5.27 0.87 6.77
CA LYS A 134 5.12 -0.51 7.24
C LYS A 134 5.57 -0.65 8.69
N ASP A 135 5.04 -1.62 9.40
CA ASP A 135 5.59 -2.04 10.67
C ASP A 135 6.91 -2.78 10.44
N ILE A 136 7.86 -2.59 11.34
CA ILE A 136 9.14 -3.30 11.40
C ILE A 136 9.42 -3.74 12.83
N GLU A 137 10.25 -4.77 12.99
CA GLU A 137 10.65 -5.34 14.28
C GLU A 137 9.50 -6.07 15.02
N GLN A 138 8.36 -5.42 15.18
CA GLN A 138 7.18 -5.98 15.84
C GLN A 138 5.90 -5.46 15.18
N GLU A 139 4.99 -6.37 14.84
CA GLU A 139 3.66 -5.99 14.34
C GLU A 139 2.91 -5.17 15.40
N ARG A 140 2.34 -4.04 14.99
CA ARG A 140 1.70 -3.07 15.88
C ARG A 140 2.63 -2.48 16.96
N GLY A 141 3.96 -2.61 16.77
CA GLY A 141 4.97 -1.99 17.61
C GLY A 141 5.03 -0.46 17.44
N LYS A 142 5.90 0.17 18.25
CA LYS A 142 6.13 1.62 18.22
C LYS A 142 7.11 2.04 17.13
N VAL A 143 7.71 1.08 16.42
CA VAL A 143 8.70 1.32 15.39
C VAL A 143 8.07 1.05 14.02
N ARG A 144 8.23 2.01 13.11
CA ARG A 144 7.75 1.90 11.73
C ARG A 144 8.82 2.37 10.75
N ALA A 145 8.84 1.79 9.57
CA ALA A 145 9.54 2.35 8.43
C ALA A 145 8.58 3.22 7.62
N VAL A 146 9.06 4.39 7.21
CA VAL A 146 8.29 5.38 6.44
C VAL A 146 9.11 5.83 5.25
N ALA A 147 8.50 5.90 4.06
CA ALA A 147 9.09 6.51 2.88
C ALA A 147 8.28 7.74 2.47
N LEU A 148 8.96 8.87 2.28
CA LEU A 148 8.46 9.99 1.51
C LEU A 148 9.05 9.86 0.11
N TYR A 149 8.23 9.64 -0.91
CA TYR A 149 8.66 9.35 -2.26
C TYR A 149 8.15 10.43 -3.23
N ASN A 150 9.07 11.10 -3.91
CA ASN A 150 8.78 12.07 -4.97
C ASN A 150 9.16 11.51 -6.35
N PRO A 151 8.22 10.93 -7.10
CA PRO A 151 8.47 10.45 -8.46
C PRO A 151 8.44 11.53 -9.54
N SER A 152 8.08 12.76 -9.20
CA SER A 152 7.85 13.84 -10.18
C SER A 152 9.13 14.56 -10.59
N ASP A 153 9.09 15.27 -11.72
CA ASP A 153 10.19 16.09 -12.25
C ASP A 153 10.33 17.44 -11.54
N SER A 154 9.63 17.65 -10.42
CA SER A 154 9.64 18.89 -9.66
C SER A 154 9.78 18.64 -8.16
N ILE A 155 10.12 19.69 -7.43
CA ILE A 155 10.13 19.64 -5.97
C ILE A 155 8.73 19.30 -5.44
N CYS A 156 8.66 18.45 -4.43
CA CYS A 156 7.43 18.06 -3.74
C CYS A 156 7.49 18.40 -2.26
N ASP A 157 6.48 19.10 -1.77
CA ASP A 157 6.30 19.41 -0.36
C ASP A 157 5.43 18.35 0.31
N PHE A 158 5.93 17.81 1.41
CA PHE A 158 5.21 16.83 2.24
C PHE A 158 4.83 17.47 3.57
N SER A 159 3.57 17.30 3.95
CA SER A 159 3.04 17.64 5.27
C SER A 159 2.32 16.42 5.83
N VAL A 160 3.00 15.68 6.71
CA VAL A 160 2.55 14.36 7.19
C VAL A 160 2.21 14.43 8.69
N PRO A 161 0.92 14.47 9.05
CA PRO A 161 0.51 14.34 10.45
C PRO A 161 0.95 12.98 11.01
N MET A 162 1.52 12.95 12.18
CA MET A 162 1.97 11.70 12.82
C MET A 162 0.81 10.72 13.06
N SER A 163 -0.42 11.22 13.20
CA SER A 163 -1.62 10.39 13.30
C SER A 163 -1.90 9.54 12.06
N VAL A 164 -1.58 10.04 10.85
CA VAL A 164 -1.68 9.28 9.59
C VAL A 164 -0.72 8.07 9.59
N LEU A 165 0.42 8.23 10.26
CA LEU A 165 1.38 7.15 10.49
C LEU A 165 1.04 6.31 11.73
N GLU A 166 -0.11 6.54 12.39
CA GLU A 166 -0.53 5.91 13.64
C GLU A 166 0.51 6.07 14.77
N MET A 167 1.18 7.21 14.81
CA MET A 167 2.23 7.56 15.76
C MET A 167 1.82 8.73 16.64
N GLY A 168 2.00 8.58 17.96
CA GLY A 168 1.67 9.60 18.97
C GLY A 168 2.87 9.99 19.82
N GLY A 169 2.79 11.19 20.42
CA GLY A 169 3.86 11.73 21.25
C GLY A 169 5.04 12.23 20.41
N LYS A 170 6.23 12.20 21.01
CA LYS A 170 7.48 12.54 20.35
C LYS A 170 7.98 11.33 19.55
N VAL A 171 8.34 11.55 18.29
CA VAL A 171 8.78 10.52 17.34
C VAL A 171 10.25 10.76 16.99
N LYS A 172 11.11 9.79 17.32
CA LYS A 172 12.51 9.78 16.90
C LYS A 172 12.59 9.34 15.44
N MET A 173 13.52 9.89 14.68
CA MET A 173 13.69 9.61 13.25
C MET A 173 15.15 9.35 12.92
N ARG A 174 15.38 8.34 12.08
CA ARG A 174 16.67 8.04 11.48
C ARG A 174 16.52 7.88 9.97
N ASP A 175 17.31 8.63 9.22
CA ASP A 175 17.44 8.50 7.77
C ASP A 175 18.30 7.28 7.45
N LEU A 176 17.70 6.27 6.84
CA LEU A 176 18.35 4.99 6.55
C LEU A 176 19.27 5.06 5.32
N VAL A 177 18.99 5.98 4.37
CA VAL A 177 19.85 6.19 3.19
C VAL A 177 21.15 6.88 3.62
N LYS A 178 21.03 7.95 4.39
CA LYS A 178 22.16 8.75 4.87
C LYS A 178 22.77 8.22 6.17
N GLN A 179 22.16 7.21 6.80
CA GLN A 179 22.58 6.60 8.08
C GLN A 179 22.76 7.62 9.20
N LYS A 180 21.81 8.56 9.31
CA LYS A 180 21.91 9.72 10.21
C LYS A 180 20.63 9.92 11.01
N ASP A 181 20.79 10.19 12.30
CA ASP A 181 19.67 10.59 13.14
C ASP A 181 19.22 12.01 12.79
N LEU A 182 17.91 12.19 12.74
CA LEU A 182 17.27 13.47 12.48
C LEU A 182 16.63 14.00 13.76
N LYS A 183 16.34 15.31 13.76
CA LYS A 183 15.60 15.94 14.85
C LYS A 183 14.23 15.26 14.99
N ALA A 184 13.91 14.84 16.22
CA ALA A 184 12.60 14.25 16.52
C ALA A 184 11.46 15.21 16.18
N VAL A 185 10.32 14.64 15.80
CA VAL A 185 9.12 15.38 15.41
C VAL A 185 7.97 15.11 16.39
N GLN A 186 7.07 16.08 16.54
CA GLN A 186 5.80 15.95 17.23
C GLN A 186 4.71 16.64 16.40
N GLY A 187 3.56 16.02 16.24
CA GLY A 187 2.44 16.55 15.46
C GLY A 187 2.55 16.31 13.96
N THR A 188 3.29 17.12 13.22
CA THR A 188 3.38 17.04 11.77
C THR A 188 4.82 17.07 11.28
N LEU A 189 5.17 16.15 10.40
CA LEU A 189 6.46 16.13 9.68
C LEU A 189 6.33 16.92 8.38
N ASN A 190 7.04 18.06 8.30
CA ASN A 190 7.14 18.84 7.08
C ASN A 190 8.51 18.60 6.42
N ARG A 191 8.51 18.22 5.15
CA ARG A 191 9.71 17.98 4.35
C ARG A 191 9.49 18.40 2.91
N GLN A 192 10.55 18.90 2.30
CA GLN A 192 10.62 19.17 0.87
C GLN A 192 11.62 18.19 0.25
N LEU A 193 11.22 17.52 -0.82
CA LEU A 193 12.07 16.59 -1.55
C LEU A 193 12.26 17.05 -3.00
N PRO A 194 13.51 17.00 -3.51
CA PRO A 194 13.80 17.23 -4.92
C PRO A 194 13.05 16.26 -5.84
N ALA A 195 13.11 16.53 -7.15
CA ALA A 195 12.66 15.59 -8.17
C ALA A 195 13.38 14.24 -8.03
N HIS A 196 12.70 13.14 -8.36
CA HIS A 196 13.24 11.78 -8.38
C HIS A 196 13.98 11.40 -7.09
N SER A 197 13.39 11.66 -5.93
CA SER A 197 14.06 11.41 -4.66
C SER A 197 13.17 10.71 -3.64
N VAL A 198 13.81 10.14 -2.63
CA VAL A 198 13.14 9.44 -1.52
C VAL A 198 13.83 9.76 -0.20
N LEU A 199 13.04 9.83 0.86
CA LEU A 199 13.52 9.84 2.24
C LEU A 199 12.98 8.60 2.94
N ILE A 200 13.86 7.66 3.28
CA ILE A 200 13.50 6.43 3.99
C ILE A 200 13.87 6.59 5.46
N LEU A 201 12.87 6.50 6.32
CA LEU A 201 13.01 6.72 7.75
C LEU A 201 12.68 5.46 8.56
N ARG A 202 13.51 5.16 9.56
CA ARG A 202 13.09 4.39 10.74
C ARG A 202 12.57 5.38 11.75
N MET A 203 11.32 5.21 12.17
CA MET A 203 10.63 6.10 13.10
C MET A 203 10.22 5.33 14.35
N GLU A 204 10.45 5.91 15.54
CA GLU A 204 10.11 5.31 16.84
C GLU A 204 9.26 6.31 17.63
N ALA A 205 7.99 5.95 17.85
CA ALA A 205 7.03 6.78 18.58
C ALA A 205 7.02 6.48 20.08
N GLU A 206 6.66 7.46 20.90
CA GLU A 206 6.33 7.23 22.31
C GLU A 206 5.07 6.37 22.46
N GLN A 207 4.12 6.54 21.52
CA GLN A 207 2.82 5.87 21.56
C GLN A 207 2.41 5.37 20.16
N ARG A 208 1.90 4.13 20.05
CA ARG A 208 1.23 3.63 18.88
C ARG A 208 -0.26 3.95 18.96
N LEU A 209 -0.78 4.61 17.94
CA LEU A 209 -2.22 4.95 17.87
C LEU A 209 -3.01 3.82 17.20
N GLU A 210 -4.27 3.69 17.57
CA GLU A 210 -5.21 2.80 16.90
C GLU A 210 -5.58 3.40 15.53
N PRO A 211 -5.60 2.60 14.44
CA PRO A 211 -5.98 3.10 13.12
C PRO A 211 -7.48 3.44 13.09
N VAL A 212 -7.79 4.59 12.52
CA VAL A 212 -9.17 5.07 12.41
C VAL A 212 -9.71 5.03 10.98
N ARG A 213 -8.83 4.91 9.98
CA ARG A 213 -9.17 4.89 8.55
C ARG A 213 -8.53 3.70 7.85
N TYR A 214 -9.26 3.16 6.88
CA TYR A 214 -8.84 2.05 6.04
C TYR A 214 -9.20 2.36 4.59
N GLU A 215 -8.18 2.55 3.77
CA GLU A 215 -8.34 2.87 2.35
C GLU A 215 -8.73 1.61 1.54
N ALA A 216 -9.47 1.81 0.46
CA ALA A 216 -9.90 0.69 -0.38
C ALA A 216 -8.72 0.02 -1.10
N GLU A 217 -7.70 0.78 -1.44
CA GLU A 217 -6.48 0.28 -2.06
C GLU A 217 -5.59 -0.57 -1.13
N TRP A 218 -5.90 -0.64 0.17
CA TRP A 218 -5.25 -1.59 1.09
C TRP A 218 -5.92 -2.96 1.13
N ALA A 219 -7.09 -3.08 0.50
CA ALA A 219 -7.84 -4.31 0.49
C ALA A 219 -7.20 -5.38 -0.40
N TYR A 220 -7.29 -6.62 0.00
CA TYR A 220 -7.08 -7.76 -0.87
C TYR A 220 -8.29 -7.92 -1.80
N LEU A 221 -8.03 -8.04 -3.10
CA LEU A 221 -9.04 -8.19 -4.15
C LEU A 221 -8.85 -9.56 -4.84
N PRO A 222 -9.62 -10.60 -4.50
CA PRO A 222 -9.43 -11.95 -5.06
C PRO A 222 -9.51 -12.01 -6.58
N CYS A 223 -10.33 -11.11 -7.17
CA CYS A 223 -10.53 -11.06 -8.61
C CYS A 223 -9.79 -9.89 -9.29
N PHE A 224 -8.72 -9.38 -8.66
CA PHE A 224 -7.96 -8.24 -9.16
C PHE A 224 -7.40 -8.47 -10.57
N ASN A 225 -7.57 -7.48 -11.44
CA ASN A 225 -7.07 -7.52 -12.82
C ASN A 225 -6.42 -6.21 -13.21
N ASP A 226 -5.10 -6.12 -13.04
CA ASP A 226 -4.30 -4.96 -13.40
C ASP A 226 -3.92 -4.87 -14.89
N LEU A 227 -4.16 -5.93 -15.65
CA LEU A 227 -3.76 -6.01 -17.05
C LEU A 227 -4.83 -5.46 -18.02
N GLY A 228 -6.00 -5.09 -17.50
CA GLY A 228 -7.10 -4.58 -18.34
C GLY A 228 -7.64 -5.59 -19.39
N LEU A 229 -7.28 -6.88 -19.28
CA LEU A 229 -7.61 -7.91 -20.26
C LEU A 229 -9.09 -8.31 -20.24
N ARG A 230 -9.78 -8.02 -19.15
CA ARG A 230 -11.22 -8.27 -19.00
C ARG A 230 -11.90 -6.97 -18.61
N PRO A 231 -12.84 -6.47 -19.41
CA PRO A 231 -13.63 -5.32 -19.04
C PRO A 231 -14.46 -5.63 -17.79
N LYS A 232 -14.67 -4.63 -16.94
CA LYS A 232 -15.49 -4.72 -15.72
C LYS A 232 -15.01 -5.78 -14.72
N THR A 233 -13.70 -5.85 -14.47
CA THR A 233 -13.11 -6.61 -13.36
C THR A 233 -12.67 -5.65 -12.27
N ILE A 234 -12.70 -6.12 -11.02
CA ILE A 234 -12.29 -5.32 -9.86
C ILE A 234 -10.86 -4.80 -10.04
N LEU A 235 -10.67 -3.51 -9.77
CA LEU A 235 -9.39 -2.83 -9.89
C LEU A 235 -9.32 -1.60 -8.98
N TYR A 236 -8.11 -1.13 -8.70
CA TYR A 236 -7.87 0.19 -8.14
C TYR A 236 -7.95 1.22 -9.27
N ALA A 237 -8.80 2.23 -9.11
CA ALA A 237 -9.04 3.27 -10.10
C ALA A 237 -8.74 4.65 -9.52
N PRO A 238 -8.05 5.54 -10.25
CA PRO A 238 -7.82 6.89 -9.80
C PRO A 238 -9.13 7.68 -9.72
N MET A 239 -9.27 8.47 -8.65
CA MET A 239 -10.35 9.43 -8.47
C MET A 239 -9.85 10.57 -7.60
N LYS A 240 -9.81 11.78 -8.13
CA LYS A 240 -9.22 12.96 -7.47
C LYS A 240 -9.87 13.28 -6.12
N GLU A 241 -11.17 13.09 -6.02
CA GLU A 241 -11.99 13.38 -4.82
C GLU A 241 -11.91 12.29 -3.77
N ALA A 242 -11.43 11.11 -4.13
CA ALA A 242 -11.26 9.98 -3.20
C ALA A 242 -10.07 10.20 -2.25
N SER A 243 -10.17 9.63 -1.07
CA SER A 243 -9.06 9.55 -0.12
C SER A 243 -7.86 8.87 -0.77
N GLY A 244 -6.66 9.42 -0.59
CA GLY A 244 -5.46 8.88 -1.27
C GLY A 244 -5.48 8.99 -2.81
N GLY A 245 -6.55 9.56 -3.41
CA GLY A 245 -6.70 9.72 -4.85
C GLY A 245 -7.07 8.43 -5.60
N MET A 246 -7.48 7.38 -4.89
CA MET A 246 -7.80 6.06 -5.45
C MET A 246 -9.14 5.54 -4.90
N LYS A 247 -9.76 4.62 -5.64
CA LYS A 247 -10.95 3.86 -5.21
C LYS A 247 -10.89 2.44 -5.76
N VAL A 248 -11.65 1.52 -5.19
CA VAL A 248 -11.89 0.19 -5.76
C VAL A 248 -13.17 0.20 -6.58
N SER A 249 -13.04 -0.16 -7.86
CA SER A 249 -14.14 -0.19 -8.82
C SER A 249 -14.47 -1.61 -9.28
N TYR A 250 -15.67 -1.81 -9.84
CA TYR A 250 -16.19 -3.09 -10.34
C TYR A 250 -16.29 -4.19 -9.27
N LEU A 251 -16.69 -3.80 -8.07
CA LEU A 251 -16.93 -4.68 -6.94
C LEU A 251 -18.26 -5.44 -7.10
N GLY A 252 -18.33 -6.70 -6.68
CA GLY A 252 -19.57 -7.48 -6.66
C GLY A 252 -19.92 -8.17 -7.98
N GLY A 253 -21.21 -8.45 -8.19
CA GLY A 253 -21.72 -9.22 -9.33
C GLY A 253 -21.55 -10.73 -9.20
N ARG A 254 -20.77 -11.21 -8.22
CA ARG A 254 -20.54 -12.61 -7.86
C ARG A 254 -19.90 -12.72 -6.48
N ALA A 255 -20.03 -13.87 -5.84
CA ALA A 255 -19.63 -14.06 -4.45
C ALA A 255 -18.12 -13.90 -4.20
N GLU A 256 -17.29 -14.28 -5.17
CA GLU A 256 -15.83 -14.20 -5.07
C GLU A 256 -15.26 -12.81 -5.40
N ASN A 257 -16.08 -11.87 -5.90
CA ASN A 257 -15.64 -10.53 -6.27
C ASN A 257 -15.90 -9.52 -5.14
N TYR A 258 -15.03 -9.49 -4.16
CA TYR A 258 -15.11 -8.65 -2.97
C TYR A 258 -13.79 -7.95 -2.68
N ALA A 259 -13.82 -6.93 -1.81
CA ALA A 259 -12.66 -6.33 -1.18
C ALA A 259 -12.56 -6.80 0.26
N GLU A 260 -11.36 -7.16 0.72
CA GLU A 260 -11.13 -7.72 2.06
C GLU A 260 -9.96 -7.02 2.75
N TRP A 261 -10.21 -6.51 3.94
CA TRP A 261 -9.21 -5.95 4.85
C TRP A 261 -8.95 -6.96 5.96
N ASN A 262 -7.78 -7.58 6.00
CA ASN A 262 -7.43 -8.65 6.94
C ASN A 262 -6.86 -8.15 8.27
N LYS A 263 -6.51 -6.87 8.37
CA LYS A 263 -5.86 -6.26 9.54
C LYS A 263 -6.59 -5.03 10.04
N VAL A 264 -7.92 -5.13 10.18
CA VAL A 264 -8.73 -4.10 10.82
C VAL A 264 -8.56 -4.23 12.34
N TYR A 265 -7.71 -3.37 12.90
CA TYR A 265 -7.26 -3.52 14.28
C TYR A 265 -8.14 -2.78 15.27
N SER A 266 -8.42 -3.43 16.39
CA SER A 266 -8.97 -2.82 17.58
C SER A 266 -8.20 -3.29 18.81
N GLU A 267 -7.75 -2.38 19.67
CA GLU A 267 -6.99 -2.73 20.88
C GLU A 267 -7.87 -3.51 21.88
N LYS A 268 -9.07 -3.02 22.11
CA LYS A 268 -9.95 -3.54 23.18
C LYS A 268 -11.21 -4.24 22.66
N GLY A 269 -11.46 -4.19 21.36
CA GLY A 269 -12.75 -4.59 20.81
C GLY A 269 -13.90 -3.68 21.24
N GLY A 270 -15.14 -4.07 20.95
CA GLY A 270 -16.36 -3.33 21.31
C GLY A 270 -17.22 -2.99 20.09
N MET A 271 -18.15 -2.05 20.29
CA MET A 271 -19.02 -1.55 19.23
C MET A 271 -18.38 -0.31 18.58
N TYR A 272 -18.47 -0.25 17.26
CA TYR A 272 -17.94 0.83 16.43
C TYR A 272 -19.00 1.32 15.45
N GLU A 273 -19.00 2.63 15.20
CA GLU A 273 -19.55 3.21 13.99
C GLU A 273 -18.54 3.07 12.87
N MET A 274 -18.94 2.37 11.81
CA MET A 274 -18.17 2.25 10.57
C MET A 274 -18.84 3.16 9.53
N THR A 275 -18.16 4.24 9.15
CA THR A 275 -18.60 5.14 8.09
C THR A 275 -17.84 4.81 6.81
N ILE A 276 -18.58 4.36 5.80
CA ILE A 276 -18.04 3.94 4.50
C ILE A 276 -18.25 5.07 3.52
N GLN A 277 -17.18 5.50 2.84
CA GLN A 277 -17.23 6.43 1.72
C GLN A 277 -17.23 5.63 0.42
N TYR A 278 -18.15 5.97 -0.47
CA TYR A 278 -18.36 5.24 -1.72
C TYR A 278 -18.83 6.19 -2.84
N VAL A 279 -18.63 5.73 -4.08
CA VAL A 279 -19.18 6.40 -5.26
C VAL A 279 -20.50 5.72 -5.62
N PRO A 280 -21.64 6.45 -5.51
CA PRO A 280 -22.95 5.86 -5.74
C PRO A 280 -23.20 5.58 -7.22
N HIS A 281 -23.93 4.51 -7.46
CA HIS A 281 -24.48 4.16 -8.77
C HIS A 281 -25.88 3.61 -8.56
N ALA A 282 -26.79 3.87 -9.50
CA ALA A 282 -28.18 3.38 -9.40
C ALA A 282 -28.25 1.86 -9.18
N ASP A 283 -29.18 1.42 -8.35
CA ASP A 283 -29.51 0.02 -8.07
C ASP A 283 -28.36 -0.84 -7.49
N ARG A 284 -27.30 -0.20 -6.97
CA ARG A 284 -26.20 -0.90 -6.31
C ARG A 284 -26.53 -1.24 -4.87
N LYS A 285 -26.04 -2.38 -4.41
CA LYS A 285 -26.16 -2.85 -3.02
C LYS A 285 -24.80 -3.16 -2.48
N LEU A 286 -24.62 -2.97 -1.16
CA LEU A 286 -23.38 -3.28 -0.48
C LEU A 286 -23.62 -4.27 0.64
N GLU A 287 -22.97 -5.42 0.59
CA GLU A 287 -22.90 -6.39 1.69
C GLU A 287 -21.58 -6.19 2.44
N ILE A 288 -21.68 -6.03 3.76
CA ILE A 288 -20.57 -5.88 4.68
C ILE A 288 -20.56 -7.09 5.61
N ARG A 289 -19.40 -7.72 5.75
CA ARG A 289 -19.19 -8.81 6.72
C ARG A 289 -17.96 -8.50 7.57
N VAL A 290 -18.15 -8.58 8.87
CA VAL A 290 -17.05 -8.46 9.85
C VAL A 290 -16.79 -9.82 10.44
N ASN A 291 -15.58 -10.33 10.32
CA ASN A 291 -15.19 -11.68 10.75
C ASN A 291 -16.15 -12.74 10.17
N ASN A 292 -16.65 -13.61 11.04
CA ASN A 292 -17.62 -14.65 10.69
C ASN A 292 -19.06 -14.28 11.11
N GLU A 293 -19.33 -13.00 11.39
CA GLU A 293 -20.65 -12.56 11.80
C GLU A 293 -21.63 -12.51 10.61
N LYS A 294 -22.92 -12.36 10.93
CA LYS A 294 -23.96 -12.17 9.90
C LYS A 294 -23.70 -10.91 9.11
N SER A 295 -23.77 -11.00 7.79
CA SER A 295 -23.58 -9.84 6.91
C SER A 295 -24.67 -8.79 7.07
N ILE A 296 -24.28 -7.53 6.94
CA ILE A 296 -25.14 -6.35 6.85
C ILE A 296 -25.36 -6.05 5.39
N LEU A 297 -26.61 -6.04 4.93
CA LEU A 297 -26.95 -5.71 3.54
C LEU A 297 -27.57 -4.32 3.47
N LEU A 298 -26.89 -3.40 2.78
CA LEU A 298 -27.35 -2.06 2.47
C LEU A 298 -27.98 -2.05 1.07
N LYS A 299 -29.28 -1.71 0.99
CA LYS A 299 -30.07 -1.74 -0.26
C LYS A 299 -30.31 -0.36 -0.84
N ASP A 300 -30.54 0.62 0.05
CA ASP A 300 -30.95 1.97 -0.34
C ASP A 300 -29.77 2.94 -0.13
N LEU A 301 -28.75 2.79 -0.96
CA LEU A 301 -27.58 3.66 -0.94
C LEU A 301 -27.89 5.00 -1.62
N ALA A 302 -27.56 6.11 -0.94
CA ALA A 302 -27.82 7.45 -1.46
C ALA A 302 -26.98 7.77 -2.69
N GLY A 303 -27.56 8.51 -3.64
CA GLY A 303 -26.88 9.01 -4.84
C GLY A 303 -26.97 8.05 -6.04
N THR A 304 -26.83 8.58 -7.24
CA THR A 304 -27.00 7.81 -8.49
C THR A 304 -26.04 8.19 -9.61
N ASP A 305 -25.27 9.27 -9.46
CA ASP A 305 -24.53 9.90 -10.57
C ASP A 305 -23.16 9.32 -10.86
N GLY A 306 -22.59 8.52 -9.94
CA GLY A 306 -21.28 7.90 -10.12
C GLY A 306 -20.09 8.87 -10.09
N GLN A 307 -20.31 10.14 -9.76
CA GLN A 307 -19.26 11.18 -9.82
C GLN A 307 -18.88 11.75 -8.46
N GLN A 308 -19.80 11.80 -7.52
CA GLN A 308 -19.57 12.38 -6.19
C GLN A 308 -19.49 11.29 -5.13
N LEU A 309 -18.70 11.55 -4.09
CA LEU A 309 -18.65 10.66 -2.93
C LEU A 309 -19.92 10.82 -2.08
N ALA A 310 -20.44 9.70 -1.63
CA ALA A 310 -21.46 9.59 -0.61
C ALA A 310 -20.96 8.79 0.58
N SER A 311 -21.65 8.83 1.69
CA SER A 311 -21.29 8.06 2.88
C SER A 311 -22.49 7.35 3.49
N VAL A 312 -22.23 6.23 4.12
CA VAL A 312 -23.20 5.48 4.93
C VAL A 312 -22.54 4.99 6.21
N THR A 313 -23.25 5.05 7.32
CA THR A 313 -22.74 4.60 8.61
C THR A 313 -23.52 3.36 9.08
N VAL A 314 -22.79 2.35 9.54
CA VAL A 314 -23.32 1.13 10.14
C VAL A 314 -22.65 0.85 11.47
N GLN A 315 -23.33 0.13 12.37
CA GLN A 315 -22.71 -0.34 13.59
C GLN A 315 -22.14 -1.73 13.37
N VAL A 316 -20.90 -1.93 13.81
CA VAL A 316 -20.19 -3.19 13.72
C VAL A 316 -19.54 -3.54 15.05
N ARG A 317 -19.40 -4.84 15.33
CA ARG A 317 -18.66 -5.33 16.49
C ARG A 317 -17.27 -5.78 16.05
N LEU A 318 -16.24 -5.25 16.71
CA LEU A 318 -14.86 -5.73 16.56
C LEU A 318 -14.44 -6.52 17.80
N LYS A 319 -13.63 -7.54 17.59
CA LYS A 319 -12.92 -8.24 18.66
C LYS A 319 -11.56 -7.59 18.92
N PRO A 320 -10.94 -7.78 20.09
CA PRO A 320 -9.56 -7.34 20.31
C PRO A 320 -8.60 -7.97 19.29
N GLY A 321 -7.63 -7.19 18.84
CA GLY A 321 -6.67 -7.59 17.80
C GLY A 321 -7.17 -7.35 16.38
N ASN A 322 -6.65 -8.13 15.44
CA ASN A 322 -6.99 -8.00 14.02
C ASN A 322 -8.37 -8.61 13.72
N ASN A 323 -9.13 -7.88 12.91
CA ASN A 323 -10.43 -8.28 12.39
C ASN A 323 -10.38 -8.33 10.87
N VAL A 324 -11.23 -9.12 10.27
CA VAL A 324 -11.44 -9.19 8.82
C VAL A 324 -12.71 -8.43 8.48
N VAL A 325 -12.61 -7.45 7.62
CA VAL A 325 -13.76 -6.74 7.04
C VAL A 325 -13.81 -7.07 5.55
N ARG A 326 -14.97 -7.52 5.10
CA ARG A 326 -15.22 -7.84 3.69
C ARG A 326 -16.40 -7.02 3.19
N MET A 327 -16.22 -6.42 2.00
CA MET A 327 -17.25 -5.65 1.31
C MET A 327 -17.42 -6.16 -0.11
N GLY A 328 -18.67 -6.28 -0.57
CA GLY A 328 -18.99 -6.72 -1.92
C GLY A 328 -20.49 -6.79 -2.15
N SER A 329 -20.92 -7.53 -3.17
CA SER A 329 -22.33 -7.87 -3.39
C SER A 329 -22.42 -9.11 -4.27
N PRO A 330 -22.86 -10.25 -3.75
CA PRO A 330 -22.83 -11.50 -4.51
C PRO A 330 -23.83 -11.55 -5.67
N TYR A 331 -24.89 -10.74 -5.61
CA TYR A 331 -26.01 -10.82 -6.57
C TYR A 331 -26.08 -9.66 -7.56
N CYS A 332 -25.40 -8.56 -7.29
CA CYS A 332 -25.37 -7.38 -8.16
C CYS A 332 -24.04 -6.63 -7.98
N TRP A 333 -23.77 -5.66 -8.83
CA TRP A 333 -22.65 -4.76 -8.63
C TRP A 333 -22.80 -3.98 -7.33
N ALA A 334 -21.72 -3.84 -6.58
CA ALA A 334 -21.62 -2.92 -5.45
C ALA A 334 -21.21 -1.52 -5.93
N PRO A 335 -21.40 -0.46 -5.13
CA PRO A 335 -20.81 0.85 -5.41
C PRO A 335 -19.28 0.74 -5.40
N ASP A 336 -18.60 1.69 -6.02
CA ASP A 336 -17.15 1.78 -5.89
C ASP A 336 -16.82 2.28 -4.47
N ILE A 337 -15.83 1.70 -3.83
CA ILE A 337 -15.46 2.02 -2.45
C ILE A 337 -14.21 2.90 -2.45
N ASP A 338 -14.26 4.00 -1.69
CA ASP A 338 -13.13 4.87 -1.41
C ASP A 338 -12.40 4.43 -0.13
N CYS A 339 -13.03 4.55 1.00
CA CYS A 339 -12.45 4.14 2.28
C CYS A 339 -13.55 3.85 3.31
N PHE A 340 -13.16 3.39 4.48
CA PHE A 340 -14.03 3.45 5.67
C PHE A 340 -13.27 3.95 6.88
N THR A 341 -14.01 4.59 7.79
CA THR A 341 -13.50 5.02 9.09
C THR A 341 -14.21 4.30 10.22
N LEU A 342 -13.51 4.13 11.33
CA LEU A 342 -14.03 3.50 12.55
C LEU A 342 -14.00 4.49 13.70
N LYS A 343 -15.12 4.60 14.42
CA LYS A 343 -15.23 5.37 15.64
C LYS A 343 -15.83 4.47 16.72
N LYS A 344 -15.08 4.25 17.79
CA LYS A 344 -15.56 3.46 18.94
C LYS A 344 -16.71 4.19 19.62
N ILE A 345 -17.78 3.45 19.96
CA ILE A 345 -18.96 3.98 20.66
C ILE A 345 -19.18 3.31 22.03
N GLU A 346 -18.65 2.10 22.22
CA GLU A 346 -18.67 1.37 23.51
C GLU A 346 -17.37 0.56 23.70
#